data_d4f0bbc81a6365732c143f0f7d0cffa2
#
_entry.id   d4f0bbc81a6365732c143f0f7d0cffa2
#
_cell.length_a   1.000
_cell.length_b   1.000
_cell.length_c   1.000
_cell.angle_alpha   90.00
_cell.angle_beta   90.00
_cell.angle_gamma   90.00
#
_symmetry.space_group_name_H-M   'P 1'
#
loop_
_entity.id
_entity.type
_entity.pdbx_description
1 polymer ?
#
loop_
_entity_poly.entity_id
_entity_poly.type
_entity_poly.pdbx_seq_one_letter_code
_entity_poly.pdbx_strand_id
1 'polypeptide(L)'
;MAQTDAPAHVAILPSPGMGHLIPLVELAKRLVHQHNFSITFVIPTDGSTSKAQRSVLGSLPSAIHSVFLPPVNLSDLPEDVKIETTISLTVARSLPSLRDVFRSLVDGGARVVALVVDLFGTDAFDVAREFNVSPYIFFPSTAMALSLFFYLPKLDEMVSCEYREMQEPVKIPGCLPIHGGELLDPTQDRKNDAYKWLLYHTKRYRMAEGVMVNSFMDLEKGALKALQEVEPGKPTVYPVGPLVNMDSSAGVEGSECLRWLDDQPHGSVLFVSFGSGGTLSLDQITELALGLEMSEQRFLWVVRSPNDEDLKEAAARVLSEDGSLSELAHKWKNQKCT
;
A
#
# COMPACT_ATOMS: atom_id res chain seq x y z
N MET A 1 -4.50 38.36 -25.20
CA MET A 1 -5.12 37.56 -24.14
C MET A 1 -4.33 36.27 -24.05
N ALA A 2 -3.54 36.08 -23.01
CA ALA A 2 -2.83 34.84 -22.81
C ALA A 2 -3.90 33.75 -22.57
N GLN A 3 -3.98 32.75 -23.44
CA GLN A 3 -4.68 31.52 -23.17
C GLN A 3 -4.02 30.94 -21.91
N THR A 4 -4.71 31.00 -20.79
CA THR A 4 -4.33 30.23 -19.60
C THR A 4 -4.59 28.77 -19.99
N ASP A 5 -3.55 28.07 -20.43
CA ASP A 5 -3.63 26.63 -20.67
C ASP A 5 -4.18 25.98 -19.41
N ALA A 6 -5.24 25.17 -19.57
CA ALA A 6 -5.80 24.41 -18.46
C ALA A 6 -4.67 23.59 -17.78
N PRO A 7 -4.66 23.49 -16.45
CA PRO A 7 -3.63 22.75 -15.75
C PRO A 7 -3.52 21.33 -16.29
N ALA A 8 -2.30 20.82 -16.37
CA ALA A 8 -2.10 19.43 -16.77
C ALA A 8 -2.80 18.50 -15.77
N HIS A 9 -3.47 17.48 -16.30
CA HIS A 9 -4.29 16.57 -15.52
C HIS A 9 -3.62 15.20 -15.40
N VAL A 10 -3.60 14.65 -14.20
CA VAL A 10 -3.08 13.31 -13.91
C VAL A 10 -4.21 12.43 -13.40
N ALA A 11 -4.42 11.29 -14.04
CA ALA A 11 -5.28 10.23 -13.53
C ALA A 11 -4.45 9.31 -12.61
N ILE A 12 -4.99 8.94 -11.46
CA ILE A 12 -4.33 8.03 -10.51
C ILE A 12 -5.26 6.84 -10.26
N LEU A 13 -4.77 5.64 -10.50
CA LEU A 13 -5.48 4.38 -10.30
C LEU A 13 -4.79 3.58 -9.18
N PRO A 14 -5.19 3.73 -7.91
CA PRO A 14 -4.68 2.90 -6.83
C PRO A 14 -5.25 1.50 -6.91
N SER A 15 -4.46 0.51 -6.51
CA SER A 15 -5.00 -0.81 -6.18
C SER A 15 -5.89 -0.74 -4.91
N PRO A 16 -6.84 -1.66 -4.74
CA PRO A 16 -7.61 -1.77 -3.50
C PRO A 16 -6.71 -1.88 -2.27
N GLY A 17 -7.04 -1.12 -1.23
CA GLY A 17 -6.34 -1.12 0.05
C GLY A 17 -5.79 0.24 0.49
N MET A 18 -5.82 0.49 1.81
CA MET A 18 -5.37 1.77 2.37
C MET A 18 -3.85 1.98 2.24
N GLY A 19 -3.07 0.88 2.29
CA GLY A 19 -1.62 0.93 2.09
C GLY A 19 -1.20 1.40 0.70
N HIS A 20 -2.07 1.22 -0.29
CA HIS A 20 -1.88 1.72 -1.66
C HIS A 20 -2.37 3.17 -1.81
N LEU A 21 -3.52 3.47 -1.21
CA LEU A 21 -4.18 4.77 -1.36
C LEU A 21 -3.45 5.91 -0.65
N ILE A 22 -3.05 5.73 0.61
CA ILE A 22 -2.48 6.81 1.43
C ILE A 22 -1.22 7.43 0.80
N PRO A 23 -0.19 6.66 0.39
CA PRO A 23 0.99 7.25 -0.23
C PRO A 23 0.68 7.94 -1.57
N LEU A 24 -0.29 7.43 -2.35
CA LEU A 24 -0.73 8.06 -3.59
C LEU A 24 -1.47 9.38 -3.34
N VAL A 25 -2.22 9.48 -2.25
CA VAL A 25 -2.84 10.74 -1.81
C VAL A 25 -1.77 11.78 -1.48
N GLU A 26 -0.72 11.40 -0.77
CA GLU A 26 0.37 12.32 -0.46
C GLU A 26 1.16 12.74 -1.72
N LEU A 27 1.35 11.82 -2.67
CA LEU A 27 1.88 12.19 -4.00
C LEU A 27 0.98 13.20 -4.70
N ALA A 28 -0.33 12.94 -4.74
CA ALA A 28 -1.31 13.82 -5.39
C ALA A 28 -1.31 15.22 -4.78
N LYS A 29 -1.29 15.34 -3.44
CA LYS A 29 -1.16 16.62 -2.74
C LYS A 29 0.10 17.39 -3.17
N ARG A 30 1.25 16.72 -3.25
CA ARG A 30 2.50 17.34 -3.71
C ARG A 30 2.40 17.82 -5.17
N LEU A 31 1.85 16.99 -6.06
CA LEU A 31 1.66 17.36 -7.47
C LEU A 31 0.76 18.58 -7.63
N VAL A 32 -0.32 18.68 -6.85
CA VAL A 32 -1.20 19.85 -6.87
C VAL A 32 -0.52 21.08 -6.28
N HIS A 33 0.06 20.99 -5.08
CA HIS A 33 0.57 22.16 -4.36
C HIS A 33 1.88 22.69 -4.96
N GLN A 34 2.75 21.82 -5.45
CA GLN A 34 4.08 22.23 -5.91
C GLN A 34 4.16 22.41 -7.43
N HIS A 35 3.29 21.75 -8.19
CA HIS A 35 3.41 21.68 -9.66
C HIS A 35 2.13 22.07 -10.41
N ASN A 36 1.08 22.51 -9.70
CA ASN A 36 -0.17 22.99 -10.27
C ASN A 36 -0.85 21.97 -11.21
N PHE A 37 -0.79 20.66 -10.87
CA PHE A 37 -1.57 19.64 -11.54
C PHE A 37 -3.00 19.62 -11.01
N SER A 38 -3.95 19.19 -11.85
CA SER A 38 -5.25 18.69 -11.40
C SER A 38 -5.22 17.15 -11.38
N ILE A 39 -5.93 16.54 -10.44
CA ILE A 39 -5.86 15.09 -10.21
C ILE A 39 -7.26 14.48 -10.22
N THR A 40 -7.38 13.29 -10.82
CA THR A 40 -8.55 12.43 -10.61
C THR A 40 -8.10 11.05 -10.15
N PHE A 41 -8.48 10.68 -8.92
CA PHE A 41 -8.42 9.30 -8.47
C PHE A 41 -9.53 8.50 -9.14
N VAL A 42 -9.17 7.41 -9.78
CA VAL A 42 -10.11 6.43 -10.35
C VAL A 42 -10.02 5.17 -9.50
N ILE A 43 -11.05 4.89 -8.73
CA ILE A 43 -11.03 3.89 -7.67
C ILE A 43 -11.70 2.61 -8.12
N PRO A 44 -10.94 1.54 -8.44
CA PRO A 44 -11.50 0.23 -8.70
C PRO A 44 -12.02 -0.39 -7.39
N THR A 45 -13.12 -1.13 -7.46
CA THR A 45 -13.75 -1.75 -6.29
C THR A 45 -14.47 -3.04 -6.64
N ASP A 46 -14.50 -3.95 -5.70
CA ASP A 46 -15.36 -5.15 -5.68
C ASP A 46 -16.70 -4.91 -4.94
N GLY A 47 -16.94 -3.67 -4.49
CA GLY A 47 -18.09 -3.27 -3.67
C GLY A 47 -17.75 -3.11 -2.18
N SER A 48 -16.60 -3.57 -1.71
CA SER A 48 -16.18 -3.54 -0.30
C SER A 48 -15.50 -2.24 0.15
N THR A 49 -15.90 -1.09 -0.42
CA THR A 49 -15.27 0.20 -0.10
C THR A 49 -15.39 0.56 1.39
N SER A 50 -14.25 0.68 2.08
CA SER A 50 -14.23 0.99 3.51
C SER A 50 -14.66 2.43 3.83
N LYS A 51 -15.20 2.65 5.04
CA LYS A 51 -15.52 4.00 5.54
C LYS A 51 -14.27 4.89 5.57
N ALA A 52 -13.11 4.32 5.95
CA ALA A 52 -11.83 5.02 6.00
C ALA A 52 -11.40 5.53 4.61
N GLN A 53 -11.54 4.70 3.57
CA GLN A 53 -11.23 5.09 2.20
C GLN A 53 -12.11 6.27 1.74
N ARG A 54 -13.42 6.21 1.98
CA ARG A 54 -14.34 7.31 1.65
C ARG A 54 -14.02 8.59 2.42
N SER A 55 -13.66 8.46 3.69
CA SER A 55 -13.27 9.60 4.52
C SER A 55 -12.02 10.31 3.99
N VAL A 56 -10.96 9.53 3.67
CA VAL A 56 -9.72 10.08 3.12
C VAL A 56 -9.98 10.79 1.79
N LEU A 57 -10.71 10.15 0.87
CA LEU A 57 -11.01 10.74 -0.44
C LEU A 57 -11.95 11.95 -0.35
N GLY A 58 -12.86 11.96 0.63
CA GLY A 58 -13.79 13.08 0.87
C GLY A 58 -13.15 14.31 1.52
N SER A 59 -11.94 14.17 2.11
CA SER A 59 -11.21 15.26 2.74
C SER A 59 -10.15 15.92 1.84
N LEU A 60 -10.07 15.52 0.56
CA LEU A 60 -9.05 16.01 -0.36
C LEU A 60 -9.32 17.45 -0.81
N PRO A 61 -8.25 18.22 -1.15
CA PRO A 61 -8.38 19.55 -1.75
C PRO A 61 -9.22 19.52 -3.03
N SER A 62 -9.88 20.63 -3.34
CA SER A 62 -10.80 20.76 -4.49
C SER A 62 -10.17 20.50 -5.87
N ALA A 63 -8.84 20.59 -5.99
CA ALA A 63 -8.10 20.25 -7.20
C ALA A 63 -7.88 18.72 -7.37
N ILE A 64 -8.29 17.92 -6.37
CA ILE A 64 -8.19 16.45 -6.39
C ILE A 64 -9.60 15.87 -6.35
N HIS A 65 -9.99 15.23 -7.42
CA HIS A 65 -11.29 14.58 -7.55
C HIS A 65 -11.16 13.07 -7.36
N SER A 66 -12.26 12.39 -7.05
CA SER A 66 -12.31 10.93 -7.00
C SER A 66 -13.57 10.40 -7.70
N VAL A 67 -13.39 9.34 -8.47
CA VAL A 67 -14.45 8.61 -9.17
C VAL A 67 -14.35 7.15 -8.77
N PHE A 68 -15.40 6.63 -8.13
CA PHE A 68 -15.50 5.20 -7.85
C PHE A 68 -16.04 4.49 -9.09
N LEU A 69 -15.32 3.47 -9.55
CA LEU A 69 -15.78 2.64 -10.65
C LEU A 69 -16.94 1.72 -10.19
N PRO A 70 -17.80 1.25 -11.10
CA PRO A 70 -18.74 0.22 -10.76
C PRO A 70 -18.05 -1.01 -10.17
N PRO A 71 -18.64 -1.65 -9.15
CA PRO A 71 -18.04 -2.81 -8.53
C PRO A 71 -17.92 -3.98 -9.53
N VAL A 72 -16.76 -4.64 -9.49
CA VAL A 72 -16.53 -5.84 -10.29
C VAL A 72 -17.03 -7.09 -9.57
N ASN A 73 -17.49 -8.06 -10.34
CA ASN A 73 -17.88 -9.36 -9.80
C ASN A 73 -16.63 -10.26 -9.63
N LEU A 74 -16.43 -10.80 -8.45
CA LEU A 74 -15.35 -11.74 -8.08
C LEU A 74 -15.89 -13.06 -7.52
N SER A 75 -17.19 -13.34 -7.67
CA SER A 75 -17.85 -14.54 -7.12
C SER A 75 -17.40 -15.86 -7.77
N ASP A 76 -16.63 -15.79 -8.83
CA ASP A 76 -16.02 -16.93 -9.51
C ASP A 76 -14.67 -17.35 -8.89
N LEU A 77 -14.15 -16.58 -7.91
CA LEU A 77 -12.90 -16.89 -7.25
C LEU A 77 -13.10 -17.88 -6.10
N PRO A 78 -12.10 -18.76 -5.85
CA PRO A 78 -12.09 -19.63 -4.66
C PRO A 78 -12.07 -18.80 -3.36
N GLU A 79 -12.57 -19.39 -2.26
CA GLU A 79 -12.58 -18.71 -0.95
C GLU A 79 -11.18 -18.47 -0.39
N ASP A 80 -10.20 -19.32 -0.74
CA ASP A 80 -8.80 -19.27 -0.31
C ASP A 80 -7.89 -18.49 -1.28
N VAL A 81 -8.48 -17.73 -2.22
CA VAL A 81 -7.71 -16.93 -3.17
C VAL A 81 -6.84 -15.89 -2.45
N LYS A 82 -5.57 -15.80 -2.83
CA LYS A 82 -4.67 -14.80 -2.26
C LYS A 82 -5.04 -13.38 -2.70
N ILE A 83 -4.77 -12.42 -1.80
CA ILE A 83 -5.14 -11.02 -1.96
C ILE A 83 -4.57 -10.38 -3.24
N GLU A 84 -3.38 -10.77 -3.67
CA GLU A 84 -2.73 -10.25 -4.89
C GLU A 84 -3.54 -10.61 -6.14
N THR A 85 -4.12 -11.80 -6.18
CA THR A 85 -5.01 -12.23 -7.27
C THR A 85 -6.29 -11.41 -7.28
N THR A 86 -6.91 -11.22 -6.11
CA THR A 86 -8.11 -10.40 -5.94
C THR A 86 -7.87 -8.96 -6.39
N ILE A 87 -6.76 -8.35 -5.96
CA ILE A 87 -6.38 -6.99 -6.33
C ILE A 87 -6.18 -6.89 -7.85
N SER A 88 -5.38 -7.78 -8.44
CA SER A 88 -5.09 -7.76 -9.87
C SER A 88 -6.34 -7.92 -10.72
N LEU A 89 -7.24 -8.85 -10.36
CA LEU A 89 -8.50 -9.06 -11.05
C LEU A 89 -9.48 -7.89 -10.86
N THR A 90 -9.50 -7.26 -9.71
CA THR A 90 -10.32 -6.06 -9.48
C THR A 90 -9.92 -4.96 -10.47
N VAL A 91 -8.62 -4.70 -10.64
CA VAL A 91 -8.14 -3.73 -11.62
C VAL A 91 -8.44 -4.19 -13.05
N ALA A 92 -8.07 -5.41 -13.42
CA ALA A 92 -8.24 -5.93 -14.77
C ALA A 92 -9.73 -5.90 -15.24
N ARG A 93 -10.66 -6.30 -14.35
CA ARG A 93 -12.10 -6.27 -14.65
C ARG A 93 -12.70 -4.86 -14.67
N SER A 94 -12.00 -3.87 -14.10
CA SER A 94 -12.41 -2.46 -14.10
C SER A 94 -12.00 -1.69 -15.37
N LEU A 95 -11.18 -2.25 -16.25
CA LEU A 95 -10.65 -1.55 -17.43
C LEU A 95 -11.71 -0.96 -18.36
N PRO A 96 -12.86 -1.62 -18.64
CA PRO A 96 -13.92 -1.00 -19.45
C PRO A 96 -14.42 0.31 -18.83
N SER A 97 -14.69 0.31 -17.52
CA SER A 97 -15.14 1.51 -16.80
C SER A 97 -14.05 2.58 -16.67
N LEU A 98 -12.77 2.19 -16.53
CA LEU A 98 -11.64 3.10 -16.60
C LEU A 98 -11.60 3.83 -17.96
N ARG A 99 -11.81 3.10 -19.06
CA ARG A 99 -11.86 3.68 -20.40
C ARG A 99 -12.97 4.72 -20.54
N ASP A 100 -14.14 4.48 -19.94
CA ASP A 100 -15.24 5.44 -19.95
C ASP A 100 -14.92 6.70 -19.14
N VAL A 101 -14.23 6.56 -18.00
CA VAL A 101 -13.73 7.73 -17.23
C VAL A 101 -12.73 8.54 -18.07
N PHE A 102 -11.77 7.90 -18.74
CA PHE A 102 -10.81 8.60 -19.59
C PHE A 102 -11.51 9.35 -20.72
N ARG A 103 -12.51 8.73 -21.38
CA ARG A 103 -13.32 9.39 -22.40
C ARG A 103 -14.03 10.61 -21.83
N SER A 104 -14.64 10.49 -20.67
CA SER A 104 -15.32 11.61 -20.00
C SER A 104 -14.38 12.75 -19.63
N LEU A 105 -13.16 12.45 -19.17
CA LEU A 105 -12.14 13.48 -18.87
C LEU A 105 -11.71 14.24 -20.13
N VAL A 106 -11.43 13.52 -21.20
CA VAL A 106 -11.00 14.10 -22.49
C VAL A 106 -12.13 14.91 -23.12
N ASP A 107 -13.34 14.39 -23.17
CA ASP A 107 -14.53 15.07 -23.71
C ASP A 107 -14.89 16.32 -22.87
N GLY A 108 -14.61 16.28 -21.57
CA GLY A 108 -14.73 17.41 -20.66
C GLY A 108 -13.62 18.48 -20.80
N GLY A 109 -12.69 18.29 -21.72
CA GLY A 109 -11.60 19.24 -22.01
C GLY A 109 -10.40 19.12 -21.06
N ALA A 110 -10.29 18.07 -20.24
CA ALA A 110 -9.13 17.85 -19.41
C ALA A 110 -7.91 17.44 -20.26
N ARG A 111 -6.77 18.13 -20.07
CA ARG A 111 -5.50 17.75 -20.68
C ARG A 111 -4.83 16.65 -19.87
N VAL A 112 -5.30 15.41 -20.04
CA VAL A 112 -4.74 14.25 -19.32
C VAL A 112 -3.37 13.92 -19.88
N VAL A 113 -2.31 14.09 -19.09
CA VAL A 113 -0.92 13.91 -19.52
C VAL A 113 -0.30 12.62 -18.98
N ALA A 114 -0.80 12.10 -17.88
CA ALA A 114 -0.27 10.91 -17.26
C ALA A 114 -1.36 10.07 -16.59
N LEU A 115 -1.16 8.75 -16.61
CA LEU A 115 -1.82 7.79 -15.74
C LEU A 115 -0.77 7.25 -14.76
N VAL A 116 -1.01 7.42 -13.47
CA VAL A 116 -0.20 6.81 -12.41
C VAL A 116 -0.95 5.60 -11.85
N VAL A 117 -0.35 4.45 -11.92
CA VAL A 117 -0.84 3.23 -11.28
C VAL A 117 0.13 2.80 -10.18
N ASP A 118 -0.29 1.93 -9.29
CA ASP A 118 0.64 1.25 -8.39
C ASP A 118 1.14 -0.08 -8.96
N LEU A 119 1.70 -0.92 -8.09
CA LEU A 119 2.39 -2.16 -8.49
C LEU A 119 1.49 -3.21 -9.16
N PHE A 120 0.17 -3.19 -8.98
CA PHE A 120 -0.79 -4.14 -9.58
C PHE A 120 -1.66 -3.54 -10.69
N GLY A 121 -1.42 -2.29 -11.06
CA GLY A 121 -2.27 -1.56 -12.01
C GLY A 121 -1.78 -1.60 -13.46
N THR A 122 -0.81 -2.43 -13.84
CA THR A 122 -0.16 -2.34 -15.16
C THR A 122 -1.06 -2.64 -16.34
N ASP A 123 -2.20 -3.33 -16.15
CA ASP A 123 -3.18 -3.55 -17.21
C ASP A 123 -3.79 -2.24 -17.72
N ALA A 124 -3.89 -1.23 -16.86
CA ALA A 124 -4.39 0.09 -17.23
C ALA A 124 -3.48 0.84 -18.22
N PHE A 125 -2.24 0.39 -18.45
CA PHE A 125 -1.36 0.97 -19.46
C PHE A 125 -1.93 0.89 -20.87
N ASP A 126 -2.67 -0.17 -21.17
CA ASP A 126 -3.28 -0.34 -22.49
C ASP A 126 -4.37 0.72 -22.70
N VAL A 127 -5.16 1.02 -21.66
CA VAL A 127 -6.13 2.12 -21.70
C VAL A 127 -5.42 3.47 -21.85
N ALA A 128 -4.36 3.75 -21.06
CA ALA A 128 -3.62 5.00 -21.16
C ALA A 128 -3.11 5.24 -22.59
N ARG A 129 -2.57 4.20 -23.25
CA ARG A 129 -2.07 4.27 -24.64
C ARG A 129 -3.16 4.55 -25.65
N GLU A 130 -4.38 4.01 -25.48
CA GLU A 130 -5.54 4.31 -26.33
C GLU A 130 -5.84 5.82 -26.38
N PHE A 131 -5.54 6.55 -25.29
CA PHE A 131 -5.77 7.98 -25.17
C PHE A 131 -4.48 8.84 -25.33
N ASN A 132 -3.37 8.24 -25.76
CA ASN A 132 -2.04 8.89 -25.83
C ASN A 132 -1.58 9.51 -24.50
N VAL A 133 -1.87 8.83 -23.39
CA VAL A 133 -1.49 9.24 -22.04
C VAL A 133 -0.30 8.41 -21.57
N SER A 134 0.72 9.05 -21.03
CA SER A 134 1.93 8.39 -20.54
C SER A 134 1.67 7.60 -19.24
N PRO A 135 1.98 6.29 -19.19
CA PRO A 135 1.79 5.48 -18.00
C PRO A 135 3.01 5.56 -17.08
N TYR A 136 2.77 5.78 -15.80
CA TYR A 136 3.78 5.75 -14.73
C TYR A 136 3.40 4.75 -13.64
N ILE A 137 4.40 4.21 -12.96
CA ILE A 137 4.20 3.40 -11.76
C ILE A 137 4.57 4.24 -10.54
N PHE A 138 3.73 4.18 -9.53
CA PHE A 138 4.08 4.55 -8.17
C PHE A 138 4.26 3.29 -7.34
N PHE A 139 5.47 3.09 -6.82
CA PHE A 139 5.81 1.94 -6.00
C PHE A 139 5.81 2.35 -4.53
N PRO A 140 4.79 1.94 -3.74
CA PRO A 140 4.58 2.45 -2.38
C PRO A 140 5.52 1.87 -1.32
N SER A 141 6.31 0.85 -1.67
CA SER A 141 7.17 0.10 -0.78
C SER A 141 8.65 0.45 -0.98
N THR A 142 9.55 -0.38 -0.47
CA THR A 142 11.01 -0.18 -0.46
C THR A 142 11.64 -0.29 -1.86
N ALA A 143 12.77 0.38 -2.05
CA ALA A 143 13.56 0.25 -3.28
C ALA A 143 14.12 -1.18 -3.44
N MET A 144 14.40 -1.88 -2.34
CA MET A 144 14.81 -3.30 -2.37
C MET A 144 13.71 -4.18 -2.97
N ALA A 145 12.45 -3.99 -2.57
CA ALA A 145 11.32 -4.73 -3.16
C ALA A 145 11.15 -4.40 -4.64
N LEU A 146 11.30 -3.13 -5.04
CA LEU A 146 11.27 -2.75 -6.46
C LEU A 146 12.42 -3.38 -7.24
N SER A 147 13.62 -3.47 -6.66
CA SER A 147 14.77 -4.13 -7.28
C SER A 147 14.51 -5.64 -7.49
N LEU A 148 13.89 -6.30 -6.50
CA LEU A 148 13.41 -7.68 -6.65
C LEU A 148 12.40 -7.79 -7.80
N PHE A 149 11.43 -6.88 -7.90
CA PHE A 149 10.39 -6.93 -8.93
C PHE A 149 10.96 -6.77 -10.34
N PHE A 150 11.92 -5.87 -10.53
CA PHE A 150 12.63 -5.78 -11.82
C PHE A 150 13.48 -7.02 -12.12
N TYR A 151 14.00 -7.67 -11.08
CA TYR A 151 14.84 -8.87 -11.21
C TYR A 151 14.01 -10.17 -11.34
N LEU A 152 12.78 -10.20 -10.84
CA LEU A 152 11.94 -11.39 -10.75
C LEU A 152 11.73 -12.12 -12.09
N PRO A 153 11.49 -11.45 -13.23
CA PRO A 153 11.38 -12.15 -14.52
C PRO A 153 12.63 -12.94 -14.88
N LYS A 154 13.82 -12.39 -14.62
CA LYS A 154 15.09 -13.07 -14.85
C LYS A 154 15.30 -14.21 -13.86
N LEU A 155 14.97 -14.00 -12.59
CA LEU A 155 15.06 -15.03 -11.56
C LEU A 155 14.15 -16.21 -11.89
N ASP A 156 12.93 -15.94 -12.38
CA ASP A 156 11.96 -16.96 -12.80
C ASP A 156 12.49 -17.85 -13.93
N GLU A 157 13.22 -17.28 -14.88
CA GLU A 157 13.85 -18.01 -15.99
C GLU A 157 15.06 -18.84 -15.55
N MET A 158 15.80 -18.37 -14.53
CA MET A 158 17.03 -19.01 -14.05
C MET A 158 16.77 -20.18 -13.09
N VAL A 159 15.63 -20.18 -12.40
CA VAL A 159 15.34 -21.10 -11.29
C VAL A 159 14.14 -21.99 -11.65
N SER A 160 14.34 -23.31 -11.59
CA SER A 160 13.31 -24.30 -11.90
C SER A 160 12.57 -24.85 -10.67
N CYS A 161 13.15 -24.68 -9.47
CA CYS A 161 12.54 -25.11 -8.20
C CYS A 161 11.77 -23.94 -7.52
N GLU A 162 11.13 -24.20 -6.41
CA GLU A 162 10.60 -23.15 -5.54
C GLU A 162 11.77 -22.36 -4.94
N TYR A 163 11.62 -21.03 -4.80
CA TYR A 163 12.73 -20.19 -4.30
C TYR A 163 13.16 -20.58 -2.89
N ARG A 164 12.23 -21.00 -2.03
CA ARG A 164 12.51 -21.51 -0.68
C ARG A 164 13.37 -22.76 -0.64
N GLU A 165 13.49 -23.49 -1.76
CA GLU A 165 14.29 -24.72 -1.88
C GLU A 165 15.71 -24.43 -2.35
N MET A 166 16.01 -23.18 -2.73
CA MET A 166 17.34 -22.78 -3.16
C MET A 166 18.34 -22.88 -2.01
N GLN A 167 19.50 -23.50 -2.28
CA GLN A 167 20.58 -23.59 -1.30
C GLN A 167 21.33 -22.25 -1.14
N GLU A 168 21.49 -21.53 -2.24
CA GLU A 168 22.19 -20.26 -2.27
C GLU A 168 21.21 -19.08 -2.14
N PRO A 169 21.58 -18.03 -1.40
CA PRO A 169 20.78 -16.83 -1.32
C PRO A 169 20.60 -16.14 -2.68
N VAL A 170 19.43 -15.57 -2.89
CA VAL A 170 19.12 -14.77 -4.07
C VAL A 170 19.88 -13.45 -4.00
N LYS A 171 20.63 -13.13 -5.05
CA LYS A 171 21.42 -11.89 -5.18
C LYS A 171 20.62 -10.87 -5.99
N ILE A 172 19.85 -10.05 -5.30
CA ILE A 172 19.08 -8.97 -5.91
C ILE A 172 20.03 -7.78 -6.17
N PRO A 173 20.00 -7.15 -7.37
CA PRO A 173 20.87 -6.02 -7.69
C PRO A 173 20.78 -4.88 -6.66
N GLY A 174 21.93 -4.47 -6.12
CA GLY A 174 22.04 -3.39 -5.15
C GLY A 174 21.56 -3.70 -3.74
N CYS A 175 21.17 -4.95 -3.45
CA CYS A 175 20.65 -5.39 -2.16
C CYS A 175 21.57 -6.44 -1.52
N LEU A 176 21.39 -6.66 -0.22
CA LEU A 176 22.00 -7.79 0.45
C LEU A 176 21.38 -9.08 -0.06
N PRO A 177 22.16 -10.18 -0.17
CA PRO A 177 21.62 -11.49 -0.51
C PRO A 177 20.55 -11.92 0.51
N ILE A 178 19.47 -12.51 0.03
CA ILE A 178 18.33 -12.96 0.85
C ILE A 178 18.02 -14.43 0.54
N HIS A 179 17.77 -15.25 1.55
CA HIS A 179 17.37 -16.62 1.34
C HIS A 179 15.98 -16.70 0.69
N GLY A 180 15.80 -17.68 -0.20
CA GLY A 180 14.54 -17.80 -0.96
C GLY A 180 13.28 -17.92 -0.08
N GLY A 181 13.41 -18.56 1.09
CA GLY A 181 12.32 -18.63 2.08
C GLY A 181 11.97 -17.31 2.77
N GLU A 182 12.82 -16.28 2.65
CA GLU A 182 12.60 -14.92 3.20
C GLU A 182 12.08 -13.94 2.14
N LEU A 183 11.92 -14.38 0.89
CA LEU A 183 11.28 -13.58 -0.14
C LEU A 183 9.79 -13.37 0.18
N LEU A 184 9.19 -12.40 -0.51
CA LEU A 184 7.78 -12.02 -0.33
C LEU A 184 6.83 -13.22 -0.45
N ASP A 185 5.75 -13.24 0.36
CA ASP A 185 4.77 -14.34 0.39
C ASP A 185 4.25 -14.77 -0.99
N PRO A 186 3.88 -13.86 -1.92
CA PRO A 186 3.43 -14.27 -3.25
C PRO A 186 4.48 -15.06 -4.06
N THR A 187 5.75 -15.01 -3.67
CA THR A 187 6.83 -15.74 -4.36
C THR A 187 7.10 -17.12 -3.79
N GLN A 188 6.46 -17.51 -2.69
CA GLN A 188 6.72 -18.77 -1.98
C GLN A 188 6.05 -20.00 -2.63
N ASP A 189 5.13 -19.78 -3.57
CA ASP A 189 4.49 -20.83 -4.37
C ASP A 189 4.34 -20.34 -5.81
N ARG A 190 5.27 -20.77 -6.68
CA ARG A 190 5.33 -20.36 -8.10
C ARG A 190 4.18 -20.90 -8.94
N LYS A 191 3.40 -21.87 -8.43
CA LYS A 191 2.21 -22.41 -9.09
C LYS A 191 0.95 -21.61 -8.76
N ASN A 192 0.95 -20.86 -7.66
CA ASN A 192 -0.18 -20.05 -7.23
C ASN A 192 -0.45 -18.88 -8.19
N ASP A 193 -1.69 -18.51 -8.34
CA ASP A 193 -2.06 -17.40 -9.23
C ASP A 193 -1.54 -16.04 -8.74
N ALA A 194 -1.35 -15.86 -7.43
CA ALA A 194 -0.72 -14.66 -6.88
C ALA A 194 0.70 -14.46 -7.41
N TYR A 195 1.50 -15.54 -7.51
CA TYR A 195 2.83 -15.48 -8.15
C TYR A 195 2.73 -15.16 -9.64
N LYS A 196 1.81 -15.80 -10.36
CA LYS A 196 1.63 -15.57 -11.81
C LYS A 196 1.23 -14.13 -12.09
N TRP A 197 0.34 -13.54 -11.28
CA TRP A 197 -0.03 -12.14 -11.37
C TRP A 197 1.16 -11.22 -11.05
N LEU A 198 1.91 -11.51 -9.99
CA LEU A 198 3.10 -10.75 -9.65
C LEU A 198 4.11 -10.77 -10.82
N LEU A 199 4.42 -11.94 -11.36
CA LEU A 199 5.33 -12.09 -12.49
C LEU A 199 4.81 -11.36 -13.74
N TYR A 200 3.51 -11.42 -14.01
CA TYR A 200 2.88 -10.71 -15.10
C TYR A 200 3.07 -9.20 -14.97
N HIS A 201 2.77 -8.62 -13.81
CA HIS A 201 2.93 -7.18 -13.59
C HIS A 201 4.39 -6.76 -13.68
N THR A 202 5.32 -7.51 -13.09
CA THR A 202 6.75 -7.17 -13.10
C THR A 202 7.34 -7.20 -14.51
N LYS A 203 6.90 -8.10 -15.40
CA LYS A 203 7.25 -8.06 -16.82
C LYS A 203 6.77 -6.79 -17.51
N ARG A 204 5.60 -6.27 -17.14
CA ARG A 204 5.00 -5.05 -17.69
C ARG A 204 5.59 -3.75 -17.13
N TYR A 205 6.35 -3.78 -16.04
CA TYR A 205 7.00 -2.58 -15.48
C TYR A 205 7.87 -1.86 -16.49
N ARG A 206 8.47 -2.59 -17.42
CA ARG A 206 9.28 -2.02 -18.51
C ARG A 206 8.47 -1.23 -19.55
N MET A 207 7.14 -1.29 -19.47
CA MET A 207 6.23 -0.53 -20.35
C MET A 207 5.89 0.85 -19.81
N ALA A 208 6.28 1.17 -18.58
CA ALA A 208 6.07 2.49 -17.97
C ALA A 208 7.08 3.52 -18.52
N GLU A 209 6.68 4.77 -18.58
CA GLU A 209 7.58 5.91 -18.88
C GLU A 209 8.54 6.18 -17.72
N GLY A 210 8.12 5.89 -16.51
CA GLY A 210 8.93 6.04 -15.32
C GLY A 210 8.31 5.34 -14.11
N VAL A 211 9.14 5.11 -13.08
CA VAL A 211 8.72 4.51 -11.81
C VAL A 211 9.10 5.45 -10.68
N MET A 212 8.12 5.89 -9.92
CA MET A 212 8.30 6.65 -8.69
C MET A 212 8.31 5.67 -7.52
N VAL A 213 9.40 5.63 -6.74
CA VAL A 213 9.50 4.75 -5.56
C VAL A 213 9.43 5.57 -4.28
N ASN A 214 8.62 5.10 -3.32
CA ASN A 214 8.45 5.75 -2.03
C ASN A 214 9.64 5.48 -1.08
N SER A 215 10.82 5.85 -1.53
CA SER A 215 12.09 5.72 -0.81
C SER A 215 13.00 6.91 -1.10
N PHE A 216 14.18 6.98 -0.49
CA PHE A 216 15.16 8.04 -0.68
C PHE A 216 16.59 7.52 -0.53
N MET A 217 17.56 8.26 -1.10
CA MET A 217 18.94 7.80 -1.27
C MET A 217 19.65 7.44 0.03
N ASP A 218 19.41 8.17 1.12
CA ASP A 218 20.09 7.90 2.39
C ASP A 218 19.54 6.65 3.09
N LEU A 219 18.30 6.26 2.79
CA LEU A 219 17.68 5.05 3.33
C LEU A 219 18.13 3.78 2.60
N GLU A 220 18.12 3.80 1.24
CA GLU A 220 18.33 2.59 0.43
C GLU A 220 19.31 2.84 -0.72
N LYS A 221 20.49 3.38 -0.40
CA LYS A 221 21.49 3.79 -1.38
C LYS A 221 21.89 2.70 -2.38
N GLY A 222 22.06 1.45 -1.93
CA GLY A 222 22.47 0.33 -2.77
C GLY A 222 21.42 0.00 -3.83
N ALA A 223 20.20 -0.26 -3.40
CA ALA A 223 19.06 -0.60 -4.27
C ALA A 223 18.76 0.55 -5.25
N LEU A 224 18.72 1.79 -4.78
CA LEU A 224 18.43 2.95 -5.63
C LEU A 224 19.52 3.18 -6.68
N LYS A 225 20.80 3.02 -6.35
CA LYS A 225 21.87 3.10 -7.36
C LYS A 225 21.70 2.06 -8.44
N ALA A 226 21.45 0.79 -8.08
CA ALA A 226 21.24 -0.29 -9.04
C ALA A 226 19.97 -0.06 -9.90
N LEU A 227 18.89 0.45 -9.29
CA LEU A 227 17.66 0.79 -9.99
C LEU A 227 17.86 1.94 -10.99
N GLN A 228 18.74 2.91 -10.70
CA GLN A 228 19.04 4.04 -11.56
C GLN A 228 20.08 3.76 -12.64
N GLU A 229 20.72 2.58 -12.62
CA GLU A 229 21.60 2.17 -13.72
C GLU A 229 20.83 2.11 -15.04
N VAL A 230 21.43 2.70 -16.07
CA VAL A 230 20.83 2.76 -17.41
C VAL A 230 20.88 1.36 -18.03
N GLU A 231 19.71 0.84 -18.35
CA GLU A 231 19.53 -0.46 -19.03
C GLU A 231 18.51 -0.27 -20.16
N PRO A 232 18.77 -0.80 -21.38
CA PRO A 232 17.81 -0.69 -22.48
C PRO A 232 16.42 -1.22 -22.10
N GLY A 233 15.39 -0.43 -22.33
CA GLY A 233 14.00 -0.79 -22.05
C GLY A 233 13.63 -0.80 -20.56
N LYS A 234 14.49 -0.34 -19.65
CA LYS A 234 14.14 -0.11 -18.25
C LYS A 234 13.71 1.35 -18.06
N PRO A 235 12.54 1.62 -17.47
CA PRO A 235 12.12 2.98 -17.16
C PRO A 235 13.04 3.63 -16.13
N THR A 236 13.12 4.98 -16.18
CA THR A 236 13.84 5.74 -15.14
C THR A 236 13.15 5.60 -13.81
N VAL A 237 13.93 5.35 -12.74
CA VAL A 237 13.42 5.25 -11.37
C VAL A 237 13.71 6.53 -10.59
N TYR A 238 12.66 7.11 -10.04
CA TYR A 238 12.68 8.35 -9.28
C TYR A 238 12.39 8.07 -7.80
N PRO A 239 13.34 8.24 -6.88
CA PRO A 239 13.05 8.23 -5.45
C PRO A 239 12.28 9.51 -5.08
N VAL A 240 11.04 9.36 -4.63
CA VAL A 240 10.15 10.49 -4.32
C VAL A 240 9.73 10.54 -2.85
N GLY A 241 10.18 9.57 -2.06
CA GLY A 241 9.84 9.43 -0.65
C GLY A 241 10.67 10.28 0.31
N PRO A 242 10.34 10.21 1.61
CA PRO A 242 9.18 9.49 2.13
C PRO A 242 7.87 10.26 1.89
N LEU A 243 6.87 9.55 1.39
CA LEU A 243 5.51 10.05 1.26
C LEU A 243 4.70 9.50 2.44
N VAL A 244 4.67 10.25 3.51
CA VAL A 244 3.94 9.94 4.74
C VAL A 244 2.94 11.05 5.02
N ASN A 245 1.83 10.72 5.65
CA ASN A 245 0.84 11.73 6.04
C ASN A 245 1.43 12.63 7.13
N MET A 246 1.72 13.88 6.77
CA MET A 246 2.22 14.90 7.69
C MET A 246 1.10 15.83 8.23
N ASP A 247 -0.10 15.75 7.65
CA ASP A 247 -1.23 16.63 8.02
C ASP A 247 -1.98 16.15 9.28
N SER A 248 -1.46 15.16 9.98
CA SER A 248 -2.07 14.56 11.17
C SER A 248 -2.19 15.48 12.39
N SER A 249 -1.76 16.74 12.28
CA SER A 249 -1.98 17.75 13.33
C SER A 249 -3.45 18.21 13.48
N ALA A 250 -4.31 17.99 12.48
CA ALA A 250 -5.67 18.51 12.47
C ALA A 250 -6.72 17.66 13.22
N GLY A 251 -6.34 16.54 13.83
CA GLY A 251 -7.30 15.67 14.54
C GLY A 251 -6.73 15.01 15.80
N VAL A 252 -5.47 15.25 16.09
CA VAL A 252 -4.72 14.53 17.14
C VAL A 252 -4.44 15.39 18.37
N GLU A 253 -4.67 16.72 18.31
CA GLU A 253 -4.66 17.56 19.49
C GLU A 253 -5.71 17.09 20.48
N GLY A 254 -5.27 16.37 21.52
CA GLY A 254 -6.11 15.91 22.61
C GLY A 254 -6.41 14.43 22.65
N SER A 255 -5.80 13.59 21.78
CA SER A 255 -5.91 12.14 21.93
C SER A 255 -5.35 11.73 23.29
N GLU A 256 -6.12 10.95 24.05
CA GLU A 256 -5.74 10.48 25.39
C GLU A 256 -4.45 9.68 25.36
N CYS A 257 -4.22 8.90 24.29
CA CYS A 257 -3.00 8.11 24.07
C CYS A 257 -1.75 9.01 23.96
N LEU A 258 -1.84 10.13 23.23
CA LEU A 258 -0.70 11.03 23.07
C LEU A 258 -0.39 11.78 24.36
N ARG A 259 -1.43 12.27 25.06
CA ARG A 259 -1.25 12.90 26.39
C ARG A 259 -0.59 11.92 27.37
N TRP A 260 -1.06 10.67 27.40
CA TRP A 260 -0.45 9.65 28.23
C TRP A 260 1.02 9.41 27.84
N LEU A 261 1.33 9.38 26.53
CA LEU A 261 2.69 9.16 26.03
C LEU A 261 3.62 10.32 26.39
N ASP A 262 3.13 11.57 26.31
CA ASP A 262 3.88 12.77 26.67
C ASP A 262 4.28 12.80 28.16
N ASP A 263 3.47 12.17 29.02
CA ASP A 263 3.74 12.04 30.46
C ASP A 263 4.77 10.93 30.78
N GLN A 264 5.22 10.12 29.79
CA GLN A 264 6.15 9.03 30.04
C GLN A 264 7.61 9.49 29.91
N PRO A 265 8.55 8.89 30.66
CA PRO A 265 9.97 9.14 30.48
C PRO A 265 10.43 8.85 29.05
N HIS A 266 11.38 9.63 28.54
CA HIS A 266 11.91 9.44 27.20
C HIS A 266 12.45 8.02 27.00
N GLY A 267 12.06 7.36 25.91
CA GLY A 267 12.51 6.02 25.54
C GLY A 267 11.98 4.88 26.42
N SER A 268 10.93 5.12 27.24
CA SER A 268 10.40 4.15 28.19
C SER A 268 9.14 3.40 27.75
N VAL A 269 8.63 3.64 26.54
CA VAL A 269 7.41 3.03 26.04
C VAL A 269 7.69 2.20 24.79
N LEU A 270 7.27 0.93 24.80
CA LEU A 270 7.27 0.06 23.66
C LEU A 270 6.01 0.32 22.81
N PHE A 271 6.18 0.73 21.56
CA PHE A 271 5.06 0.81 20.61
C PHE A 271 4.90 -0.50 19.86
N VAL A 272 3.70 -1.10 19.94
CA VAL A 272 3.36 -2.38 19.29
C VAL A 272 2.26 -2.15 18.27
N SER A 273 2.55 -2.45 17.00
CA SER A 273 1.58 -2.34 15.90
C SER A 273 1.89 -3.34 14.81
N PHE A 274 0.87 -4.05 14.34
CA PHE A 274 0.96 -5.03 13.23
C PHE A 274 0.42 -4.47 11.91
N GLY A 275 0.26 -3.15 11.82
CA GLY A 275 -0.16 -2.46 10.60
C GLY A 275 -1.69 -2.47 10.39
N SER A 276 -2.09 -2.18 9.15
CA SER A 276 -3.50 -2.01 8.77
C SER A 276 -4.11 -3.20 8.04
N GLY A 277 -3.31 -4.11 7.53
CA GLY A 277 -3.74 -5.27 6.76
C GLY A 277 -3.56 -6.55 7.56
N GLY A 278 -4.65 -7.15 7.98
CA GLY A 278 -4.64 -8.37 8.77
C GLY A 278 -4.81 -8.13 10.27
N THR A 279 -5.10 -9.20 10.97
CA THR A 279 -5.33 -9.24 12.42
C THR A 279 -4.67 -10.49 12.99
N LEU A 280 -4.20 -10.40 14.23
CA LEU A 280 -3.77 -11.57 14.99
C LEU A 280 -4.99 -12.43 15.35
N SER A 281 -4.79 -13.75 15.46
CA SER A 281 -5.81 -14.62 16.04
C SER A 281 -6.04 -14.29 17.52
N LEU A 282 -7.18 -14.73 18.05
CA LEU A 282 -7.50 -14.55 19.47
C LEU A 282 -6.40 -15.10 20.38
N ASP A 283 -5.90 -16.30 20.08
CA ASP A 283 -4.82 -16.93 20.85
C ASP A 283 -3.52 -16.11 20.78
N GLN A 284 -3.16 -15.60 19.60
CA GLN A 284 -1.98 -14.73 19.44
C GLN A 284 -2.13 -13.40 20.19
N ILE A 285 -3.32 -12.79 20.19
CA ILE A 285 -3.61 -11.57 20.95
C ILE A 285 -3.46 -11.85 22.45
N THR A 286 -3.99 -12.97 22.93
CA THR A 286 -3.93 -13.38 24.34
C THR A 286 -2.49 -13.60 24.79
N GLU A 287 -1.71 -14.39 24.04
CA GLU A 287 -0.30 -14.68 24.36
C GLU A 287 0.55 -13.41 24.34
N LEU A 288 0.32 -12.53 23.37
CA LEU A 288 1.03 -11.25 23.29
C LEU A 288 0.66 -10.34 24.47
N ALA A 289 -0.60 -10.28 24.86
CA ALA A 289 -1.05 -9.49 26.00
C ALA A 289 -0.37 -9.94 27.30
N LEU A 290 -0.35 -11.26 27.54
CA LEU A 290 0.33 -11.86 28.70
C LEU A 290 1.84 -11.57 28.67
N GLY A 291 2.50 -11.73 27.52
CA GLY A 291 3.92 -11.44 27.36
C GLY A 291 4.26 -9.97 27.61
N LEU A 292 3.43 -9.05 27.11
CA LEU A 292 3.62 -7.61 27.34
C LEU A 292 3.45 -7.25 28.82
N GLU A 293 2.47 -7.83 29.50
CA GLU A 293 2.25 -7.66 30.92
C GLU A 293 3.43 -8.21 31.74
N MET A 294 3.83 -9.46 31.49
CA MET A 294 4.96 -10.09 32.17
C MET A 294 6.29 -9.35 31.97
N SER A 295 6.40 -8.56 30.91
CA SER A 295 7.59 -7.73 30.66
C SER A 295 7.77 -6.61 31.67
N GLU A 296 6.74 -6.23 32.41
CA GLU A 296 6.69 -5.07 33.32
C GLU A 296 7.08 -3.75 32.65
N GLN A 297 7.13 -3.73 31.30
CA GLN A 297 7.45 -2.51 30.55
C GLN A 297 6.18 -1.73 30.21
N ARG A 298 6.31 -0.41 30.07
CA ARG A 298 5.22 0.41 29.51
C ARG A 298 5.08 0.13 28.04
N PHE A 299 3.85 -0.06 27.57
CA PHE A 299 3.60 -0.25 26.14
C PHE A 299 2.37 0.50 25.67
N LEU A 300 2.38 0.85 24.40
CA LEU A 300 1.24 1.34 23.63
C LEU A 300 0.99 0.37 22.49
N TRP A 301 -0.13 -0.35 22.54
CA TRP A 301 -0.42 -1.41 21.58
C TRP A 301 -1.67 -1.09 20.75
N VAL A 302 -1.52 -1.09 19.42
CA VAL A 302 -2.63 -0.99 18.47
C VAL A 302 -3.22 -2.37 18.27
N VAL A 303 -4.37 -2.64 18.89
CA VAL A 303 -5.07 -3.92 18.78
C VAL A 303 -6.15 -3.82 17.72
N ARG A 304 -6.21 -4.82 16.84
CA ARG A 304 -7.23 -5.00 15.83
C ARG A 304 -7.78 -6.42 15.89
N SER A 305 -9.09 -6.54 15.72
CA SER A 305 -9.76 -7.82 15.55
C SER A 305 -10.69 -7.74 14.35
N PRO A 306 -10.87 -8.81 13.57
CA PRO A 306 -11.89 -8.90 12.54
C PRO A 306 -13.31 -8.77 13.11
N ASN A 307 -13.46 -9.05 14.41
CA ASN A 307 -14.73 -9.04 15.12
C ASN A 307 -14.57 -8.31 16.46
N ASP A 308 -15.34 -7.24 16.70
CA ASP A 308 -15.30 -6.47 17.96
C ASP A 308 -15.67 -7.34 19.19
N GLU A 309 -16.38 -8.45 18.99
CA GLU A 309 -16.71 -9.41 20.06
C GLU A 309 -15.48 -10.21 20.51
N ASP A 310 -14.60 -10.57 19.59
CA ASP A 310 -13.35 -11.30 19.89
C ASP A 310 -12.42 -10.47 20.78
N LEU A 311 -12.36 -9.14 20.57
CA LEU A 311 -11.59 -8.24 21.44
C LEU A 311 -12.13 -8.19 22.86
N LYS A 312 -13.46 -8.20 23.02
CA LYS A 312 -14.09 -8.21 24.33
C LYS A 312 -13.85 -9.55 25.05
N GLU A 313 -13.87 -10.65 24.31
CA GLU A 313 -13.60 -11.98 24.84
C GLU A 313 -12.13 -12.15 25.20
N ALA A 314 -11.19 -11.68 24.35
CA ALA A 314 -9.75 -11.67 24.67
C ALA A 314 -9.47 -10.86 25.92
N ALA A 315 -10.02 -9.65 26.00
CA ALA A 315 -9.89 -8.81 27.18
C ALA A 315 -10.49 -9.47 28.43
N ALA A 316 -11.65 -10.15 28.31
CA ALA A 316 -12.28 -10.84 29.42
C ALA A 316 -11.46 -12.06 29.91
N ARG A 317 -10.84 -12.82 29.01
CA ARG A 317 -9.96 -13.94 29.36
C ARG A 317 -8.70 -13.47 30.11
N VAL A 318 -8.00 -12.48 29.57
CA VAL A 318 -6.83 -11.88 30.22
C VAL A 318 -7.19 -11.31 31.60
N LEU A 319 -8.41 -10.78 31.76
CA LEU A 319 -8.89 -10.20 33.00
C LEU A 319 -9.43 -11.21 34.02
N SER A 320 -9.76 -12.44 33.61
CA SER A 320 -10.34 -13.46 34.48
C SER A 320 -9.30 -14.29 35.23
N GLU A 321 -8.05 -14.30 34.78
CA GLU A 321 -7.02 -15.17 35.33
C GLU A 321 -6.23 -14.56 36.49
N ASP A 322 -6.24 -13.21 36.64
CA ASP A 322 -5.63 -12.57 37.81
C ASP A 322 -6.24 -11.18 38.07
N GLY A 323 -6.75 -10.97 39.30
CA GLY A 323 -7.48 -9.75 39.69
C GLY A 323 -6.69 -8.44 39.69
N SER A 324 -5.41 -8.45 39.27
CA SER A 324 -4.55 -7.27 39.12
C SER A 324 -4.81 -6.48 37.83
N LEU A 325 -5.44 -7.10 36.85
CA LEU A 325 -5.74 -6.51 35.52
C LEU A 325 -6.94 -5.56 35.48
N SER A 326 -7.65 -5.40 36.57
CA SER A 326 -8.86 -4.54 36.63
C SER A 326 -8.56 -3.06 36.34
N GLU A 327 -7.39 -2.57 36.66
CA GLU A 327 -6.97 -1.19 36.35
C GLU A 327 -6.63 -0.98 34.87
N LEU A 328 -6.01 -1.97 34.23
CA LEU A 328 -5.70 -1.93 32.80
C LEU A 328 -6.96 -2.06 31.94
N ALA A 329 -7.93 -2.89 32.35
CA ALA A 329 -9.21 -3.05 31.65
C ALA A 329 -10.06 -1.79 31.68
N HIS A 330 -10.02 -1.00 32.75
CA HIS A 330 -10.64 0.31 32.80
C HIS A 330 -10.01 1.30 31.80
N LYS A 331 -8.70 1.21 31.57
CA LYS A 331 -8.00 1.99 30.54
C LYS A 331 -8.33 1.51 29.12
N TRP A 332 -8.54 0.21 28.91
CA TRP A 332 -8.91 -0.36 27.60
C TRP A 332 -10.35 -0.02 27.16
N LYS A 333 -11.28 0.08 28.08
CA LYS A 333 -12.71 0.36 27.75
C LYS A 333 -12.97 1.73 27.13
N ASN A 334 -12.08 2.68 27.30
CA ASN A 334 -12.28 4.08 26.91
C ASN A 334 -11.35 4.60 25.82
N GLN A 335 -10.41 3.78 25.30
CA GLN A 335 -9.42 4.25 24.34
C GLN A 335 -9.64 3.69 22.94
N LYS A 336 -10.66 4.18 22.24
CA LYS A 336 -10.71 4.11 20.77
C LYS A 336 -9.85 5.24 20.24
N CYS A 337 -8.54 4.98 20.00
CA CYS A 337 -7.77 5.79 19.08
C CYS A 337 -8.20 5.39 17.66
N THR A 338 -9.17 6.11 17.10
CA THR A 338 -9.63 5.98 15.70
C THR A 338 -8.76 6.83 14.80
#